data_cda682c20cb92576730b91c842714677
#
_entry.id   cda682c20cb92576730b91c842714677
#
_cell.length_a   1.000
_cell.length_b   1.000
_cell.length_c   1.000
_cell.angle_alpha   90.00
_cell.angle_beta   90.00
_cell.angle_gamma   90.00
#
_symmetry.space_group_name_H-M   'P 1'
#
loop_
_entity.id
_entity.type
_entity.pdbx_description
1 polymer ?
#
loop_
_entity_poly.entity_id
_entity_poly.type
_entity_poly.pdbx_seq_one_letter_code
_entity_poly.pdbx_strand_id
1 'polypeptide(L)'
;MSFFDERELAAALGLPGHLEVVAYLCVGHVEAFPPGPELALSGWARTRPLSWAVHDNRWGQRALPGHAPVSLLDDTIGAVRPPDGDAAAQARELQERLTKPIGSLGVLEDLSVQLAGLAGECPPPLPQPAVVAVFAGDHGVHAQGVTPWPQEVTAQMVANFLASGAVVNAIAAQSGAEVCVIDVGVAADLPHAAGLLPRKVRPGTADMTTGPAMSRSDATRALEVGIETARDLVSAGNRCLVTGDMGIANTTASAALISVFTGAEPEEVTGRGTGVDDATLARKVDAVRRALARHEPDPADPVGVLAAVGGLEHAALAGFLLGAAALRVPAVLDGVIAGAAALAARALAPDVVHCLIAGHQSTEPGARHALTALGLRPLLDLDLRLGEGSGAVLALPIVQSAARVLRDVATFDSAGVSGEKG
;
A
#
# COMPACT_ATOMS: atom_id res chain seq x y z
N MET A 1 -29.23 -16.21 25.07
CA MET A 1 -28.91 -15.32 23.92
C MET A 1 -29.85 -14.15 24.05
N SER A 2 -29.35 -12.94 24.27
CA SER A 2 -30.19 -11.75 24.16
C SER A 2 -30.28 -11.41 22.68
N PHE A 3 -31.49 -11.28 22.19
CA PHE A 3 -31.75 -10.83 20.82
C PHE A 3 -31.53 -9.31 20.79
N PHE A 4 -30.68 -8.85 19.85
CA PHE A 4 -30.49 -7.44 19.55
C PHE A 4 -30.74 -7.22 18.07
N ASP A 5 -31.20 -6.03 17.72
CA ASP A 5 -31.28 -5.64 16.31
C ASP A 5 -29.90 -5.22 15.84
N GLU A 6 -29.35 -5.98 14.91
CA GLU A 6 -27.98 -5.77 14.37
C GLU A 6 -27.80 -4.39 13.74
N ARG A 7 -28.87 -3.86 13.11
CA ARG A 7 -28.84 -2.56 12.43
C ARG A 7 -28.90 -1.41 13.44
N GLU A 8 -29.73 -1.53 14.46
CA GLU A 8 -29.83 -0.53 15.54
C GLU A 8 -28.50 -0.48 16.32
N LEU A 9 -27.91 -1.63 16.60
CA LEU A 9 -26.62 -1.69 17.29
C LEU A 9 -25.48 -1.15 16.42
N ALA A 10 -25.44 -1.50 15.15
CA ALA A 10 -24.45 -0.96 14.21
C ALA A 10 -24.55 0.56 14.10
N ALA A 11 -25.77 1.11 14.03
CA ALA A 11 -26.00 2.54 13.99
C ALA A 11 -25.59 3.23 15.30
N ALA A 12 -25.91 2.64 16.47
CA ALA A 12 -25.53 3.18 17.77
C ALA A 12 -24.01 3.22 17.99
N LEU A 13 -23.30 2.22 17.46
CA LEU A 13 -21.84 2.11 17.53
C LEU A 13 -21.13 2.90 16.42
N GLY A 14 -21.87 3.46 15.44
CA GLY A 14 -21.32 4.16 14.30
C GLY A 14 -20.49 3.27 13.36
N LEU A 15 -20.89 2.00 13.22
CA LEU A 15 -20.18 1.06 12.37
C LEU A 15 -20.34 1.41 10.88
N PRO A 16 -19.26 1.35 10.09
CA PRO A 16 -19.34 1.46 8.64
C PRO A 16 -20.26 0.39 8.03
N GLY A 17 -20.96 0.72 6.94
CA GLY A 17 -21.96 -0.18 6.32
C GLY A 17 -21.42 -1.50 5.75
N HIS A 18 -20.09 -1.67 5.68
CA HIS A 18 -19.46 -2.91 5.27
C HIS A 18 -19.13 -3.86 6.42
N LEU A 19 -19.44 -3.46 7.67
CA LEU A 19 -19.27 -4.30 8.86
C LEU A 19 -20.61 -4.81 9.34
N GLU A 20 -20.69 -6.10 9.59
CA GLU A 20 -21.83 -6.77 10.17
C GLU A 20 -21.57 -7.10 11.64
N VAL A 21 -22.57 -6.93 12.49
CA VAL A 21 -22.49 -7.34 13.88
C VAL A 21 -22.78 -8.84 13.96
N VAL A 22 -21.74 -9.64 14.09
CA VAL A 22 -21.86 -11.11 14.15
C VAL A 22 -22.16 -11.61 15.56
N ALA A 23 -21.65 -10.91 16.58
CA ALA A 23 -21.90 -11.26 17.99
C ALA A 23 -21.68 -10.05 18.90
N TYR A 24 -22.40 -10.01 19.99
CA TYR A 24 -22.18 -9.07 21.09
C TYR A 24 -21.75 -9.85 22.33
N LEU A 25 -20.55 -9.55 22.83
CA LEU A 25 -19.98 -10.18 24.01
C LEU A 25 -20.09 -9.23 25.21
N CYS A 26 -20.84 -9.60 26.22
CA CYS A 26 -20.80 -8.91 27.51
C CYS A 26 -19.55 -9.35 28.27
N VAL A 27 -18.64 -8.44 28.55
CA VAL A 27 -17.41 -8.71 29.31
C VAL A 27 -17.64 -8.20 30.74
N GLY A 28 -17.55 -9.12 31.72
CA GLY A 28 -17.61 -8.81 33.12
C GLY A 28 -16.28 -8.94 33.84
N HIS A 29 -16.25 -8.67 35.12
CA HIS A 29 -15.06 -8.91 35.97
C HIS A 29 -14.76 -10.43 36.00
N VAL A 30 -13.53 -10.81 35.71
CA VAL A 30 -13.01 -12.18 35.83
C VAL A 30 -11.94 -12.22 36.93
N GLU A 31 -11.94 -13.27 37.73
CA GLU A 31 -11.01 -13.42 38.87
C GLU A 31 -9.57 -13.73 38.40
N ALA A 32 -9.38 -14.32 37.20
CA ALA A 32 -8.08 -14.57 36.61
C ALA A 32 -8.19 -14.72 35.08
N PHE A 33 -7.18 -14.20 34.37
CA PHE A 33 -6.98 -14.47 32.94
C PHE A 33 -5.87 -15.50 32.76
N PRO A 34 -5.98 -16.40 31.76
CA PRO A 34 -4.84 -17.22 31.35
C PRO A 34 -3.69 -16.31 30.92
N PRO A 35 -2.41 -16.78 31.01
CA PRO A 35 -1.23 -15.96 30.71
C PRO A 35 -1.13 -15.44 29.27
N GLY A 36 -2.06 -15.85 28.40
CA GLY A 36 -2.23 -15.38 27.04
C GLY A 36 -3.50 -15.97 26.41
N PRO A 37 -3.96 -15.41 25.27
CA PRO A 37 -5.09 -15.96 24.55
C PRO A 37 -4.80 -17.39 24.08
N GLU A 38 -5.70 -18.34 24.35
CA GLU A 38 -5.55 -19.75 23.99
C GLU A 38 -5.23 -19.93 22.48
N LEU A 39 -5.83 -19.12 21.62
CA LEU A 39 -5.58 -19.12 20.17
C LEU A 39 -4.15 -18.71 19.83
N ALA A 40 -3.54 -17.81 20.58
CA ALA A 40 -2.14 -17.42 20.41
C ALA A 40 -1.19 -18.52 20.96
N LEU A 41 -1.55 -19.14 22.09
CA LEU A 41 -0.79 -20.25 22.69
C LEU A 41 -0.82 -21.51 21.82
N SER A 42 -1.91 -21.72 21.08
CA SER A 42 -2.06 -22.83 20.12
C SER A 42 -1.47 -22.53 18.72
N GLY A 43 -0.88 -21.35 18.51
CA GLY A 43 -0.31 -20.94 17.22
C GLY A 43 -1.33 -20.57 16.13
N TRP A 44 -2.62 -20.42 16.49
CA TRP A 44 -3.70 -20.14 15.54
C TRP A 44 -3.77 -18.67 15.13
N ALA A 45 -3.32 -17.75 15.98
CA ALA A 45 -3.33 -16.33 15.65
C ALA A 45 -2.19 -15.58 16.35
N ARG A 46 -1.58 -14.61 15.68
CA ARG A 46 -0.67 -13.64 16.31
C ARG A 46 -1.48 -12.63 17.11
N THR A 47 -1.00 -12.29 18.30
CA THR A 47 -1.60 -11.24 19.15
C THR A 47 -1.49 -9.90 18.43
N ARG A 48 -2.59 -9.18 18.31
CA ARG A 48 -2.62 -7.80 17.81
C ARG A 48 -2.61 -6.82 18.98
N PRO A 49 -2.08 -5.60 18.82
CA PRO A 49 -2.27 -4.56 19.82
C PRO A 49 -3.76 -4.38 20.12
N LEU A 50 -4.12 -4.33 21.40
CA LEU A 50 -5.52 -4.18 21.82
C LEU A 50 -6.15 -2.91 21.25
N SER A 51 -5.37 -1.83 21.11
CA SER A 51 -5.76 -0.58 20.47
C SER A 51 -6.27 -0.74 19.03
N TRP A 52 -5.92 -1.84 18.35
CA TRP A 52 -6.40 -2.12 16.99
C TRP A 52 -7.81 -2.71 16.95
N ALA A 53 -8.25 -3.31 18.04
CA ALA A 53 -9.52 -4.05 18.13
C ALA A 53 -10.55 -3.37 19.04
N VAL A 54 -10.10 -2.45 19.89
CA VAL A 54 -10.99 -1.80 20.86
C VAL A 54 -11.33 -0.38 20.41
N HIS A 55 -12.64 -0.13 20.29
CA HIS A 55 -13.19 1.19 20.00
C HIS A 55 -14.02 1.61 21.21
N ASP A 56 -13.82 2.84 21.70
CA ASP A 56 -14.55 3.36 22.86
C ASP A 56 -15.85 4.03 22.42
N ASN A 57 -16.97 3.40 22.74
CA ASN A 57 -18.33 3.83 22.47
C ASN A 57 -18.74 3.99 21.00
N ARG A 58 -17.81 4.26 20.07
CA ARG A 58 -18.07 4.43 18.62
C ARG A 58 -16.91 3.90 17.81
N TRP A 59 -17.20 3.40 16.62
CA TRP A 59 -16.21 3.00 15.65
C TRP A 59 -15.28 4.17 15.31
N GLY A 60 -13.98 3.92 15.29
CA GLY A 60 -12.95 4.95 15.04
C GLY A 60 -12.47 5.68 16.30
N GLN A 61 -13.22 5.62 17.40
CA GLN A 61 -12.76 6.17 18.69
C GLN A 61 -11.99 5.10 19.46
N ARG A 62 -10.66 5.12 19.31
CA ARG A 62 -9.76 4.15 19.93
C ARG A 62 -9.12 4.75 21.18
N ALA A 63 -9.79 4.64 22.31
CA ALA A 63 -9.22 4.99 23.59
C ALA A 63 -9.32 3.81 24.56
N LEU A 64 -8.19 3.39 25.11
CA LEU A 64 -8.19 2.56 26.31
C LEU A 64 -8.40 3.45 27.54
N PRO A 65 -9.12 3.02 28.57
CA PRO A 65 -9.29 3.79 29.80
C PRO A 65 -7.93 4.20 30.36
N GLY A 66 -7.69 5.52 30.53
CA GLY A 66 -6.45 6.07 31.04
C GLY A 66 -5.39 6.43 29.99
N HIS A 67 -5.65 6.26 28.69
CA HIS A 67 -4.79 6.71 27.61
C HIS A 67 -5.49 7.80 26.80
N ALA A 68 -4.73 8.81 26.35
CA ALA A 68 -5.25 9.75 25.37
C ALA A 68 -5.64 8.98 24.09
N PRO A 69 -6.73 9.38 23.40
CA PRO A 69 -7.11 8.72 22.15
C PRO A 69 -5.96 8.88 21.15
N VAL A 70 -5.34 7.76 20.76
CA VAL A 70 -4.32 7.71 19.74
C VAL A 70 -5.03 7.45 18.41
N SER A 71 -4.73 8.26 17.38
CA SER A 71 -5.33 8.04 16.06
C SER A 71 -4.84 6.71 15.46
N LEU A 72 -5.65 6.11 14.55
CA LEU A 72 -5.24 4.90 13.85
C LEU A 72 -3.92 5.11 13.09
N LEU A 73 -3.75 6.30 12.52
CA LEU A 73 -2.53 6.70 11.82
C LEU A 73 -1.32 6.69 12.78
N ASP A 74 -1.42 7.37 13.93
CA ASP A 74 -0.31 7.48 14.88
C ASP A 74 0.07 6.11 15.47
N ASP A 75 -0.92 5.29 15.84
CA ASP A 75 -0.71 3.91 16.28
C ASP A 75 0.06 3.09 15.23
N THR A 76 -0.32 3.25 13.97
CA THR A 76 0.30 2.50 12.87
C THR A 76 1.72 2.96 12.62
N ILE A 77 1.96 4.29 12.57
CA ILE A 77 3.31 4.87 12.48
C ILE A 77 4.18 4.36 13.64
N GLY A 78 3.66 4.42 14.85
CA GLY A 78 4.34 3.91 16.04
C GLY A 78 4.60 2.40 16.04
N ALA A 79 3.92 1.61 15.21
CA ALA A 79 4.11 0.18 15.06
C ALA A 79 5.10 -0.21 13.94
N VAL A 80 5.46 0.71 13.04
CA VAL A 80 6.50 0.48 12.03
C VAL A 80 7.85 0.28 12.73
N ARG A 81 8.59 -0.75 12.35
CA ARG A 81 9.85 -1.14 12.98
C ARG A 81 10.91 -1.40 11.91
N PRO A 82 12.19 -1.18 12.21
CA PRO A 82 13.27 -1.62 11.36
C PRO A 82 13.25 -3.15 11.17
N PRO A 83 13.95 -3.67 10.15
CA PRO A 83 14.06 -5.11 9.92
C PRO A 83 14.79 -5.78 11.11
N ASP A 84 14.49 -7.05 11.32
CA ASP A 84 15.18 -7.89 12.29
C ASP A 84 16.58 -8.21 11.76
N GLY A 85 17.61 -7.73 12.49
CA GLY A 85 19.01 -7.88 12.09
C GLY A 85 19.51 -9.33 12.16
N ASP A 86 19.02 -10.10 13.14
CA ASP A 86 19.44 -11.50 13.34
C ASP A 86 18.86 -12.40 12.24
N ALA A 87 17.58 -12.23 11.91
CA ALA A 87 16.96 -12.96 10.80
C ALA A 87 17.61 -12.63 9.46
N ALA A 88 17.95 -11.35 9.24
CA ALA A 88 18.68 -10.92 8.04
C ALA A 88 20.10 -11.50 7.97
N ALA A 89 20.80 -11.57 9.10
CA ALA A 89 22.14 -12.19 9.17
C ALA A 89 22.08 -13.69 8.89
N GLN A 90 21.13 -14.40 9.50
CA GLN A 90 20.89 -15.82 9.25
C GLN A 90 20.58 -16.10 7.76
N ALA A 91 19.80 -15.22 7.13
CA ALA A 91 19.48 -15.36 5.71
C ALA A 91 20.73 -15.21 4.82
N ARG A 92 21.63 -14.26 5.13
CA ARG A 92 22.91 -14.12 4.41
C ARG A 92 23.78 -15.36 4.57
N GLU A 93 23.96 -15.83 5.81
CA GLU A 93 24.72 -17.05 6.07
C GLU A 93 24.13 -18.28 5.34
N LEU A 94 22.80 -18.41 5.34
CA LEU A 94 22.16 -19.51 4.62
C LEU A 94 22.38 -19.39 3.10
N GLN A 95 22.31 -18.19 2.51
CA GLN A 95 22.58 -17.95 1.09
C GLN A 95 23.98 -18.41 0.66
N GLU A 96 25.00 -18.24 1.51
CA GLU A 96 26.39 -18.67 1.24
C GLU A 96 26.54 -20.19 1.26
N ARG A 97 25.66 -20.90 1.95
CA ARG A 97 25.70 -22.37 2.12
C ARG A 97 24.89 -23.14 1.09
N LEU A 98 24.00 -22.48 0.35
CA LEU A 98 23.18 -23.12 -0.69
C LEU A 98 24.05 -23.65 -1.84
N THR A 99 23.58 -24.74 -2.50
CA THR A 99 24.28 -25.41 -3.62
C THR A 99 24.32 -24.53 -4.89
N LYS A 100 24.98 -23.39 -4.77
CA LYS A 100 25.17 -22.39 -5.83
C LYS A 100 26.45 -21.58 -5.59
N PRO A 101 27.06 -20.98 -6.60
CA PRO A 101 28.14 -20.00 -6.39
C PRO A 101 27.62 -18.81 -5.59
N ILE A 102 28.44 -18.27 -4.69
CA ILE A 102 28.12 -17.09 -3.89
C ILE A 102 27.82 -15.89 -4.84
N GLY A 103 26.73 -15.17 -4.57
CA GLY A 103 26.33 -14.00 -5.38
C GLY A 103 25.72 -14.31 -6.74
N SER A 104 25.60 -15.60 -7.14
CA SER A 104 25.19 -16.01 -8.49
C SER A 104 23.73 -15.67 -8.82
N LEU A 105 22.87 -15.44 -7.81
CA LEU A 105 21.48 -15.06 -8.00
C LEU A 105 21.25 -13.55 -7.91
N GLY A 106 22.32 -12.77 -7.66
CA GLY A 106 22.23 -11.31 -7.66
C GLY A 106 21.13 -10.76 -6.74
N VAL A 107 20.25 -9.92 -7.28
CA VAL A 107 19.20 -9.25 -6.51
C VAL A 107 18.24 -10.18 -5.78
N LEU A 108 18.09 -11.45 -6.20
CA LEU A 108 17.24 -12.42 -5.49
C LEU A 108 17.81 -12.77 -4.12
N GLU A 109 19.14 -12.73 -3.94
CA GLU A 109 19.78 -12.96 -2.66
C GLU A 109 19.46 -11.82 -1.69
N ASP A 110 19.64 -10.57 -2.12
CA ASP A 110 19.31 -9.38 -1.33
C ASP A 110 17.82 -9.34 -0.96
N LEU A 111 16.96 -9.67 -1.92
CA LEU A 111 15.51 -9.71 -1.71
C LEU A 111 15.10 -10.77 -0.68
N SER A 112 15.74 -11.95 -0.71
CA SER A 112 15.47 -12.99 0.29
C SER A 112 15.89 -12.58 1.71
N VAL A 113 17.01 -11.84 1.83
CA VAL A 113 17.49 -11.26 3.09
C VAL A 113 16.53 -10.17 3.58
N GLN A 114 16.05 -9.31 2.68
CA GLN A 114 15.03 -8.30 3.00
C GLN A 114 13.76 -8.95 3.55
N LEU A 115 13.26 -10.00 2.88
CA LEU A 115 12.05 -10.72 3.31
C LEU A 115 12.24 -11.39 4.68
N ALA A 116 13.41 -11.99 4.95
CA ALA A 116 13.73 -12.58 6.25
C ALA A 116 13.78 -11.52 7.36
N GLY A 117 14.49 -10.43 7.14
CA GLY A 117 14.55 -9.30 8.07
C GLY A 117 13.18 -8.67 8.33
N LEU A 118 12.34 -8.53 7.28
CA LEU A 118 10.98 -8.03 7.42
C LEU A 118 10.12 -8.99 8.27
N ALA A 119 10.16 -10.29 7.97
CA ALA A 119 9.37 -11.29 8.69
C ALA A 119 9.86 -11.53 10.14
N GLY A 120 11.16 -11.29 10.40
CA GLY A 120 11.82 -11.62 11.66
C GLY A 120 12.06 -13.11 11.83
N GLU A 121 12.15 -13.87 10.71
CA GLU A 121 12.47 -15.31 10.71
C GLU A 121 13.21 -15.71 9.43
N CYS A 122 14.07 -16.71 9.54
CA CYS A 122 14.83 -17.31 8.44
C CYS A 122 14.64 -18.84 8.41
N PRO A 123 14.24 -19.43 7.25
CA PRO A 123 13.82 -18.76 6.01
C PRO A 123 12.49 -18.00 6.15
N PRO A 124 12.27 -16.90 5.39
CA PRO A 124 11.06 -16.11 5.50
C PRO A 124 9.82 -16.89 5.02
N PRO A 125 8.60 -16.51 5.47
CA PRO A 125 7.37 -17.04 4.90
C PRO A 125 7.29 -16.75 3.40
N LEU A 126 6.64 -17.64 2.65
CA LEU A 126 6.39 -17.36 1.24
C LEU A 126 5.43 -16.16 1.12
N PRO A 127 5.71 -15.18 0.24
CA PRO A 127 4.85 -14.01 0.00
C PRO A 127 3.63 -14.42 -0.85
N GLN A 128 2.83 -15.35 -0.32
CA GLN A 128 1.61 -15.89 -0.93
C GLN A 128 0.64 -16.40 0.16
N PRO A 129 -0.70 -16.27 -0.04
CA PRO A 129 -1.37 -15.60 -1.15
C PRO A 129 -1.01 -14.11 -1.24
N ALA A 130 -1.16 -13.54 -2.45
CA ALA A 130 -0.96 -12.13 -2.71
C ALA A 130 -2.24 -11.49 -3.25
N VAL A 131 -2.42 -10.20 -2.98
CA VAL A 131 -3.58 -9.44 -3.43
C VAL A 131 -3.16 -8.09 -3.99
N VAL A 132 -3.71 -7.73 -5.16
CA VAL A 132 -3.60 -6.39 -5.74
C VAL A 132 -4.75 -5.55 -5.18
N ALA A 133 -4.41 -4.50 -4.46
CA ALA A 133 -5.37 -3.52 -3.95
C ALA A 133 -5.38 -2.30 -4.87
N VAL A 134 -6.43 -2.17 -5.70
CA VAL A 134 -6.61 -1.07 -6.64
C VAL A 134 -7.40 0.04 -5.94
N PHE A 135 -6.73 1.11 -5.54
CA PHE A 135 -7.37 2.28 -4.94
C PHE A 135 -7.86 3.23 -6.04
N ALA A 136 -9.16 3.53 -6.04
CA ALA A 136 -9.79 4.34 -7.07
C ALA A 136 -10.25 5.70 -6.53
N GLY A 137 -9.88 6.79 -7.24
CA GLY A 137 -10.27 8.15 -6.88
C GLY A 137 -10.15 9.13 -8.05
N ASP A 138 -11.02 10.13 -8.08
CA ASP A 138 -11.05 11.17 -9.10
C ASP A 138 -10.35 12.46 -8.65
N HIS A 139 -9.86 13.21 -9.63
CA HIS A 139 -9.01 14.39 -9.40
C HIS A 139 -9.64 15.66 -10.00
N GLY A 140 -9.84 16.68 -9.17
CA GLY A 140 -10.33 17.98 -9.63
C GLY A 140 -9.39 18.71 -10.58
N VAL A 141 -8.08 18.43 -10.55
CA VAL A 141 -7.11 18.98 -11.51
C VAL A 141 -7.41 18.57 -12.96
N HIS A 142 -8.26 17.57 -13.18
CA HIS A 142 -8.80 17.21 -14.49
C HIS A 142 -9.39 18.42 -15.22
N ALA A 143 -10.05 19.35 -14.50
CA ALA A 143 -10.62 20.59 -15.05
C ALA A 143 -9.59 21.49 -15.73
N GLN A 144 -8.28 21.30 -15.48
CA GLN A 144 -7.19 22.04 -16.11
C GLN A 144 -6.80 21.50 -17.50
N GLY A 145 -7.52 20.49 -18.03
CA GLY A 145 -7.24 19.91 -19.33
C GLY A 145 -5.90 19.20 -19.41
N VAL A 146 -5.48 18.58 -18.31
CA VAL A 146 -4.21 17.83 -18.17
C VAL A 146 -4.24 16.46 -18.83
N THR A 147 -5.40 16.04 -19.32
CA THR A 147 -5.61 14.77 -20.04
C THR A 147 -6.80 14.91 -20.97
N PRO A 148 -6.81 14.23 -22.14
CA PRO A 148 -7.97 14.19 -23.04
C PRO A 148 -9.05 13.19 -22.59
N TRP A 149 -8.75 12.31 -21.63
CA TRP A 149 -9.68 11.28 -21.17
C TRP A 149 -10.75 11.89 -20.26
N PRO A 150 -12.03 11.58 -20.50
CA PRO A 150 -13.11 12.05 -19.62
C PRO A 150 -13.04 11.38 -18.25
N GLN A 151 -13.51 12.05 -17.23
CA GLN A 151 -13.43 11.60 -15.83
C GLN A 151 -14.23 10.33 -15.58
N GLU A 152 -15.32 10.11 -16.33
CA GLU A 152 -16.18 8.91 -16.22
C GLU A 152 -15.41 7.60 -16.47
N VAL A 153 -14.25 7.66 -17.13
CA VAL A 153 -13.39 6.48 -17.35
C VAL A 153 -12.95 5.87 -16.03
N THR A 154 -12.78 6.64 -14.96
CA THR A 154 -12.46 6.09 -13.64
C THR A 154 -13.52 5.08 -13.18
N ALA A 155 -14.80 5.46 -13.19
CA ALA A 155 -15.90 4.57 -12.80
C ALA A 155 -16.06 3.38 -13.77
N GLN A 156 -15.85 3.61 -15.08
CA GLN A 156 -15.92 2.56 -16.10
C GLN A 156 -14.81 1.53 -15.89
N MET A 157 -13.61 1.96 -15.54
CA MET A 157 -12.50 1.05 -15.23
C MET A 157 -12.73 0.27 -13.94
N VAL A 158 -13.32 0.90 -12.92
CA VAL A 158 -13.75 0.15 -11.72
C VAL A 158 -14.69 -0.98 -12.10
N ALA A 159 -15.71 -0.72 -12.92
CA ALA A 159 -16.60 -1.76 -13.40
C ALA A 159 -15.87 -2.85 -14.20
N ASN A 160 -14.87 -2.47 -15.01
CA ASN A 160 -14.06 -3.40 -15.79
C ASN A 160 -13.18 -4.30 -14.89
N PHE A 161 -12.56 -3.76 -13.82
CA PHE A 161 -11.83 -4.56 -12.83
C PHE A 161 -12.74 -5.61 -12.16
N LEU A 162 -13.93 -5.20 -11.76
CA LEU A 162 -14.91 -6.07 -11.11
C LEU A 162 -15.44 -7.16 -12.06
N ALA A 163 -15.50 -6.86 -13.34
CA ALA A 163 -15.82 -7.83 -14.39
C ALA A 163 -14.64 -8.71 -14.83
N SER A 164 -13.47 -8.55 -14.18
CA SER A 164 -12.24 -9.27 -14.54
C SER A 164 -11.74 -9.00 -15.97
N GLY A 165 -12.09 -7.84 -16.54
CA GLY A 165 -11.79 -7.48 -17.93
C GLY A 165 -10.53 -6.64 -18.14
N ALA A 166 -9.87 -6.19 -17.07
CA ALA A 166 -8.70 -5.31 -17.16
C ALA A 166 -7.39 -6.10 -17.28
N VAL A 167 -6.33 -5.40 -17.69
CA VAL A 167 -4.98 -5.98 -17.84
C VAL A 167 -4.48 -6.57 -16.53
N VAL A 168 -4.64 -5.85 -15.42
CA VAL A 168 -4.24 -6.34 -14.10
C VAL A 168 -4.92 -7.64 -13.71
N ASN A 169 -6.19 -7.85 -14.07
CA ASN A 169 -6.90 -9.10 -13.79
C ASN A 169 -6.26 -10.29 -14.52
N ALA A 170 -5.92 -10.10 -15.82
CA ALA A 170 -5.28 -11.15 -16.60
C ALA A 170 -3.91 -11.55 -16.05
N ILE A 171 -3.08 -10.55 -15.67
CA ILE A 171 -1.75 -10.78 -15.10
C ILE A 171 -1.86 -11.38 -13.70
N ALA A 172 -2.80 -10.90 -12.87
CA ALA A 172 -3.05 -11.42 -11.54
C ALA A 172 -3.47 -12.91 -11.58
N ALA A 173 -4.36 -13.27 -12.48
CA ALA A 173 -4.74 -14.67 -12.69
C ALA A 173 -3.55 -15.56 -13.06
N GLN A 174 -2.61 -15.08 -13.91
CA GLN A 174 -1.37 -15.80 -14.25
C GLN A 174 -0.43 -15.93 -13.04
N SER A 175 -0.37 -14.93 -12.16
CA SER A 175 0.53 -14.89 -11.00
C SER A 175 -0.09 -15.50 -9.74
N GLY A 176 -1.33 -15.96 -9.80
CA GLY A 176 -2.06 -16.49 -8.64
C GLY A 176 -2.40 -15.44 -7.58
N ALA A 177 -2.58 -14.19 -7.98
CA ALA A 177 -2.99 -13.09 -7.12
C ALA A 177 -4.47 -12.75 -7.31
N GLU A 178 -5.12 -12.29 -6.24
CA GLU A 178 -6.46 -11.72 -6.29
C GLU A 178 -6.41 -10.22 -6.60
N VAL A 179 -7.51 -9.68 -7.15
CA VAL A 179 -7.69 -8.23 -7.36
C VAL A 179 -8.87 -7.75 -6.54
N CYS A 180 -8.62 -6.76 -5.68
CA CYS A 180 -9.61 -6.09 -4.86
C CYS A 180 -9.62 -4.60 -5.22
N VAL A 181 -10.81 -4.03 -5.43
CA VAL A 181 -10.97 -2.60 -5.76
C VAL A 181 -11.48 -1.84 -4.56
N ILE A 182 -10.86 -0.72 -4.25
CA ILE A 182 -11.22 0.15 -3.12
C ILE A 182 -11.69 1.50 -3.67
N ASP A 183 -12.98 1.78 -3.58
CA ASP A 183 -13.48 3.13 -3.86
C ASP A 183 -13.14 4.04 -2.68
N VAL A 184 -12.10 4.85 -2.84
CA VAL A 184 -11.70 5.84 -1.84
C VAL A 184 -12.17 7.25 -2.24
N GLY A 185 -12.50 7.46 -3.51
CA GLY A 185 -12.86 8.78 -3.97
C GLY A 185 -13.32 8.89 -5.42
N VAL A 186 -13.97 7.88 -5.97
CA VAL A 186 -14.60 7.99 -7.29
C VAL A 186 -15.75 9.01 -7.21
N ALA A 187 -15.84 9.94 -8.16
CA ALA A 187 -16.85 11.00 -8.12
C ALA A 187 -18.28 10.45 -8.30
N ALA A 188 -18.42 9.45 -9.15
CA ALA A 188 -19.69 8.76 -9.37
C ALA A 188 -20.03 7.79 -8.21
N ASP A 189 -21.33 7.58 -8.01
CA ASP A 189 -21.80 6.50 -7.14
C ASP A 189 -21.59 5.14 -7.83
N LEU A 190 -20.92 4.24 -7.13
CA LEU A 190 -20.67 2.89 -7.62
C LEU A 190 -21.67 1.91 -7.02
N PRO A 191 -22.23 0.99 -7.82
CA PRO A 191 -23.14 -0.04 -7.29
C PRO A 191 -22.35 -1.03 -6.40
N HIS A 192 -23.03 -1.58 -5.41
CA HIS A 192 -22.47 -2.67 -4.62
C HIS A 192 -22.14 -3.88 -5.51
N ALA A 193 -20.92 -4.37 -5.44
CA ALA A 193 -20.45 -5.53 -6.18
C ALA A 193 -19.43 -6.32 -5.38
N ALA A 194 -19.37 -7.63 -5.60
CA ALA A 194 -18.30 -8.46 -5.05
C ALA A 194 -16.94 -7.97 -5.55
N GLY A 195 -15.95 -7.93 -4.67
CA GLY A 195 -14.62 -7.42 -4.99
C GLY A 195 -14.46 -5.90 -4.89
N LEU A 196 -15.56 -5.14 -4.64
CA LEU A 196 -15.52 -3.70 -4.36
C LEU A 196 -15.63 -3.44 -2.85
N LEU A 197 -14.66 -2.75 -2.30
CA LEU A 197 -14.71 -2.19 -0.94
C LEU A 197 -15.17 -0.72 -1.02
N PRO A 198 -16.42 -0.40 -0.59
CA PRO A 198 -16.95 0.96 -0.62
C PRO A 198 -16.41 1.76 0.58
N ARG A 199 -15.28 2.43 0.41
CA ARG A 199 -14.60 3.21 1.45
C ARG A 199 -14.40 4.67 1.06
N LYS A 200 -15.36 5.20 0.32
CA LYS A 200 -15.34 6.57 -0.20
C LYS A 200 -15.22 7.59 0.93
N VAL A 201 -14.14 8.38 0.89
CA VAL A 201 -13.91 9.50 1.80
C VAL A 201 -14.73 10.71 1.32
N ARG A 202 -14.63 11.01 0.01
CA ARG A 202 -15.40 12.06 -0.66
C ARG A 202 -15.45 11.82 -2.18
N PRO A 203 -16.38 12.46 -2.91
CA PRO A 203 -16.47 12.33 -4.37
C PRO A 203 -15.37 13.13 -5.09
N GLY A 204 -14.19 12.55 -5.25
CA GLY A 204 -13.03 13.17 -5.88
C GLY A 204 -12.37 14.29 -5.06
N THR A 205 -11.18 14.70 -5.49
CA THR A 205 -10.51 15.89 -4.93
C THR A 205 -11.03 17.18 -5.56
N ALA A 206 -10.75 18.31 -4.92
CA ALA A 206 -10.85 19.62 -5.56
C ALA A 206 -9.65 19.85 -6.51
N ASP A 207 -9.72 20.93 -7.28
CA ASP A 207 -8.62 21.37 -8.15
C ASP A 207 -7.50 22.04 -7.33
N MET A 208 -6.37 21.34 -7.22
CA MET A 208 -5.19 21.78 -6.47
C MET A 208 -4.59 23.09 -6.97
N THR A 209 -4.92 23.53 -8.19
CA THR A 209 -4.43 24.82 -8.74
C THR A 209 -5.21 26.01 -8.21
N THR A 210 -6.41 25.80 -7.67
CA THR A 210 -7.31 26.85 -7.18
C THR A 210 -7.49 26.84 -5.67
N GLY A 211 -7.26 25.71 -5.02
CA GLY A 211 -7.35 25.48 -3.59
C GLY A 211 -6.75 24.14 -3.20
N PRO A 212 -6.76 23.75 -1.90
CA PRO A 212 -6.29 22.44 -1.49
C PRO A 212 -7.08 21.34 -2.20
N ALA A 213 -6.40 20.24 -2.59
CA ALA A 213 -7.03 19.08 -3.20
C ALA A 213 -8.10 18.46 -2.28
N MET A 214 -7.83 18.42 -0.98
CA MET A 214 -8.75 17.92 0.05
C MET A 214 -8.44 18.58 1.40
N SER A 215 -9.33 18.40 2.39
CA SER A 215 -9.03 18.82 3.74
C SER A 215 -7.99 17.90 4.41
N ARG A 216 -7.31 18.37 5.45
CA ARG A 216 -6.42 17.51 6.26
C ARG A 216 -7.17 16.32 6.87
N SER A 217 -8.43 16.53 7.26
CA SER A 217 -9.29 15.45 7.77
C SER A 217 -9.56 14.40 6.71
N ASP A 218 -9.82 14.80 5.45
CA ASP A 218 -9.99 13.87 4.33
C ASP A 218 -8.70 13.08 4.06
N ALA A 219 -7.54 13.77 4.05
CA ALA A 219 -6.24 13.13 3.85
C ALA A 219 -5.94 12.11 4.97
N THR A 220 -6.17 12.48 6.25
CA THR A 220 -6.02 11.56 7.37
C THR A 220 -6.97 10.38 7.24
N ARG A 221 -8.25 10.62 6.90
CA ARG A 221 -9.22 9.52 6.72
C ARG A 221 -8.85 8.60 5.56
N ALA A 222 -8.34 9.13 4.46
CA ALA A 222 -7.87 8.32 3.34
C ALA A 222 -6.64 7.46 3.73
N LEU A 223 -5.68 8.02 4.48
CA LEU A 223 -4.58 7.24 5.07
C LEU A 223 -5.11 6.09 5.94
N GLU A 224 -6.08 6.37 6.81
CA GLU A 224 -6.69 5.36 7.68
C GLU A 224 -7.43 4.28 6.88
N VAL A 225 -8.14 4.64 5.80
CA VAL A 225 -8.74 3.67 4.86
C VAL A 225 -7.68 2.72 4.30
N GLY A 226 -6.53 3.23 3.92
CA GLY A 226 -5.41 2.41 3.45
C GLY A 226 -4.92 1.44 4.51
N ILE A 227 -4.71 1.92 5.74
CA ILE A 227 -4.29 1.11 6.89
C ILE A 227 -5.32 0.01 7.18
N GLU A 228 -6.60 0.36 7.24
CA GLU A 228 -7.70 -0.59 7.46
C GLU A 228 -7.72 -1.66 6.36
N THR A 229 -7.55 -1.25 5.09
CA THR A 229 -7.50 -2.17 3.96
C THR A 229 -6.33 -3.16 4.09
N ALA A 230 -5.12 -2.69 4.42
CA ALA A 230 -3.99 -3.59 4.65
C ALA A 230 -4.27 -4.59 5.77
N ARG A 231 -4.86 -4.13 6.88
CA ARG A 231 -5.24 -4.99 8.02
C ARG A 231 -6.24 -6.06 7.62
N ASP A 232 -7.27 -5.70 6.87
CA ASP A 232 -8.32 -6.63 6.46
C ASP A 232 -7.79 -7.68 5.51
N LEU A 233 -7.02 -7.27 4.50
CA LEU A 233 -6.43 -8.19 3.52
C LEU A 233 -5.42 -9.16 4.15
N VAL A 234 -4.56 -8.68 5.06
CA VAL A 234 -3.63 -9.56 5.80
C VAL A 234 -4.41 -10.48 6.75
N SER A 235 -5.49 -9.99 7.36
CA SER A 235 -6.36 -10.81 8.24
C SER A 235 -7.09 -11.89 7.47
N ALA A 236 -7.43 -11.62 6.21
CA ALA A 236 -8.00 -12.61 5.29
C ALA A 236 -6.98 -13.67 4.83
N GLY A 237 -5.72 -13.56 5.25
CA GLY A 237 -4.69 -14.57 5.01
C GLY A 237 -3.64 -14.16 3.98
N ASN A 238 -3.73 -12.99 3.36
CA ASN A 238 -2.72 -12.54 2.40
C ASN A 238 -1.38 -12.29 3.07
N ARG A 239 -0.29 -12.66 2.38
CA ARG A 239 1.09 -12.57 2.83
C ARG A 239 1.95 -11.64 1.98
N CYS A 240 1.39 -11.08 0.93
CA CYS A 240 2.00 -10.07 0.08
C CYS A 240 0.93 -9.11 -0.41
N LEU A 241 1.20 -7.84 -0.28
CA LEU A 241 0.32 -6.76 -0.73
C LEU A 241 0.92 -6.14 -1.99
N VAL A 242 0.08 -5.90 -2.99
CA VAL A 242 0.49 -5.30 -4.27
C VAL A 242 -0.31 -4.01 -4.45
N THR A 243 0.38 -2.91 -4.73
CA THR A 243 -0.27 -1.62 -4.96
C THR A 243 -0.85 -1.54 -6.36
N GLY A 244 -2.07 -1.04 -6.47
CA GLY A 244 -2.74 -0.68 -7.72
C GLY A 244 -3.47 0.65 -7.55
N ASP A 245 -3.69 1.34 -8.63
CA ASP A 245 -4.36 2.63 -8.66
C ASP A 245 -5.30 2.76 -9.86
N MET A 246 -6.31 3.60 -9.71
CA MET A 246 -7.15 4.06 -10.82
C MET A 246 -7.66 5.47 -10.54
N GLY A 247 -7.34 6.42 -11.44
CA GLY A 247 -7.84 7.77 -11.33
C GLY A 247 -7.42 8.62 -12.52
N ILE A 248 -8.39 9.11 -13.29
CA ILE A 248 -8.08 10.00 -14.41
C ILE A 248 -7.44 11.29 -13.89
N ALA A 249 -6.29 11.69 -14.44
CA ALA A 249 -5.43 12.81 -14.05
C ALA A 249 -4.53 12.59 -12.81
N ASN A 250 -4.48 11.39 -12.22
CA ASN A 250 -3.66 11.08 -11.03
C ASN A 250 -2.15 11.31 -11.23
N THR A 251 -1.61 11.12 -12.45
CA THR A 251 -0.18 11.36 -12.73
C THR A 251 0.22 12.83 -12.54
N THR A 252 -0.73 13.78 -12.62
CA THR A 252 -0.47 15.21 -12.34
C THR A 252 -0.29 15.43 -10.83
N ALA A 253 -1.14 14.85 -10.01
CA ALA A 253 -1.00 14.86 -8.55
C ALA A 253 0.27 14.11 -8.10
N SER A 254 0.57 12.97 -8.75
CA SER A 254 1.82 12.23 -8.49
C SER A 254 3.07 13.09 -8.75
N ALA A 255 3.10 13.81 -9.86
CA ALA A 255 4.22 14.72 -10.18
C ALA A 255 4.38 15.82 -9.12
N ALA A 256 3.28 16.40 -8.63
CA ALA A 256 3.32 17.38 -7.56
C ALA A 256 3.87 16.80 -6.25
N LEU A 257 3.41 15.61 -5.84
CA LEU A 257 3.92 14.91 -4.64
C LEU A 257 5.41 14.58 -4.77
N ILE A 258 5.83 14.08 -5.93
CA ILE A 258 7.24 13.73 -6.17
C ILE A 258 8.11 14.98 -6.14
N SER A 259 7.69 16.09 -6.77
CA SER A 259 8.41 17.36 -6.67
C SER A 259 8.64 17.77 -5.21
N VAL A 260 7.58 17.73 -4.38
CA VAL A 260 7.67 18.15 -2.97
C VAL A 260 8.65 17.27 -2.19
N PHE A 261 8.51 15.95 -2.29
CA PHE A 261 9.29 15.03 -1.46
C PHE A 261 10.72 14.79 -1.95
N THR A 262 11.01 15.11 -3.21
CA THR A 262 12.36 14.92 -3.78
C THR A 262 13.10 16.22 -4.03
N GLY A 263 12.40 17.36 -4.08
CA GLY A 263 12.96 18.65 -4.47
C GLY A 263 13.22 18.78 -5.98
N ALA A 264 12.77 17.82 -6.79
CA ALA A 264 12.92 17.87 -8.23
C ALA A 264 11.96 18.90 -8.87
N GLU A 265 12.38 19.55 -9.93
CA GLU A 265 11.55 20.52 -10.65
C GLU A 265 10.35 19.84 -11.33
N PRO A 266 9.18 20.52 -11.42
CA PRO A 266 7.99 19.97 -12.06
C PRO A 266 8.22 19.40 -13.47
N GLU A 267 9.10 20.00 -14.24
CA GLU A 267 9.49 19.55 -15.59
C GLU A 267 10.17 18.19 -15.62
N GLU A 268 10.93 17.88 -14.58
CA GLU A 268 11.73 16.65 -14.49
C GLU A 268 10.86 15.44 -14.10
N VAL A 269 9.74 15.68 -13.41
CA VAL A 269 8.90 14.62 -12.83
C VAL A 269 7.53 14.47 -13.49
N THR A 270 7.14 15.44 -14.33
CA THR A 270 5.85 15.40 -15.03
C THR A 270 5.99 14.68 -16.36
N GLY A 271 5.31 13.53 -16.48
CA GLY A 271 5.30 12.72 -17.69
C GLY A 271 4.05 12.85 -18.53
N ARG A 272 4.02 12.08 -19.63
CA ARG A 272 2.91 12.06 -20.59
C ARG A 272 1.71 11.23 -20.14
N GLY A 273 1.84 10.48 -19.04
CA GLY A 273 0.77 9.60 -18.59
C GLY A 273 0.31 8.64 -19.68
N THR A 274 -0.95 8.77 -20.08
CA THR A 274 -1.56 7.96 -21.14
C THR A 274 -1.07 8.28 -22.56
N GLY A 275 -0.09 9.15 -22.73
CA GLY A 275 0.51 9.49 -24.04
C GLY A 275 0.02 10.82 -24.61
N VAL A 276 -0.16 11.84 -23.77
CA VAL A 276 -0.60 13.17 -24.18
C VAL A 276 0.41 13.89 -25.08
N ASP A 277 -0.08 14.80 -25.92
CA ASP A 277 0.73 15.66 -26.78
C ASP A 277 1.53 16.72 -26.01
N ASP A 278 2.42 17.44 -26.70
CA ASP A 278 3.31 18.43 -26.10
C ASP A 278 2.54 19.58 -25.46
N ALA A 279 1.43 20.02 -26.07
CA ALA A 279 0.61 21.09 -25.55
C ALA A 279 -0.09 20.68 -24.22
N THR A 280 -0.55 19.46 -24.14
CA THR A 280 -1.14 18.91 -22.91
C THR A 280 -0.07 18.65 -21.85
N LEU A 281 1.13 18.15 -22.23
CA LEU A 281 2.25 18.04 -21.30
C LEU A 281 2.63 19.38 -20.69
N ALA A 282 2.71 20.45 -21.51
CA ALA A 282 2.99 21.80 -21.02
C ALA A 282 1.91 22.27 -20.02
N ARG A 283 0.62 21.98 -20.27
CA ARG A 283 -0.46 22.27 -19.31
C ARG A 283 -0.34 21.48 -18.02
N LYS A 284 0.09 20.21 -18.08
CA LYS A 284 0.35 19.41 -16.88
C LYS A 284 1.46 20.00 -16.03
N VAL A 285 2.59 20.34 -16.63
CA VAL A 285 3.72 21.00 -15.96
C VAL A 285 3.29 22.31 -15.32
N ASP A 286 2.55 23.16 -16.08
CA ASP A 286 2.03 24.42 -15.57
C ASP A 286 1.06 24.22 -14.38
N ALA A 287 0.17 23.23 -14.44
CA ALA A 287 -0.75 22.92 -13.35
C ALA A 287 0.02 22.51 -12.08
N VAL A 288 1.05 21.66 -12.20
CA VAL A 288 1.92 21.29 -11.08
C VAL A 288 2.61 22.51 -10.50
N ARG A 289 3.23 23.34 -11.35
CA ARG A 289 3.95 24.56 -10.92
C ARG A 289 3.03 25.52 -10.17
N ARG A 290 1.82 25.78 -10.70
CA ARG A 290 0.83 26.66 -10.06
C ARG A 290 0.35 26.10 -8.71
N ALA A 291 0.14 24.80 -8.62
CA ALA A 291 -0.24 24.14 -7.37
C ALA A 291 0.86 24.28 -6.32
N LEU A 292 2.11 23.99 -6.66
CA LEU A 292 3.24 24.13 -5.75
C LEU A 292 3.47 25.57 -5.31
N ALA A 293 3.44 26.53 -6.23
CA ALA A 293 3.58 27.94 -5.91
C ALA A 293 2.44 28.49 -5.04
N ARG A 294 1.22 27.93 -5.18
CA ARG A 294 0.06 28.34 -4.39
C ARG A 294 0.12 27.87 -2.95
N HIS A 295 0.51 26.62 -2.76
CA HIS A 295 0.39 25.96 -1.47
C HIS A 295 1.70 25.92 -0.68
N GLU A 296 2.84 26.09 -1.34
CA GLU A 296 4.18 25.99 -0.74
C GLU A 296 4.26 24.84 0.27
N PRO A 297 3.90 23.59 -0.16
CA PRO A 297 3.72 22.47 0.76
C PRO A 297 5.06 22.09 1.42
N ASP A 298 5.05 21.99 2.76
CA ASP A 298 6.21 21.59 3.55
C ASP A 298 6.38 20.06 3.53
N PRO A 299 7.49 19.51 2.99
CA PRO A 299 7.73 18.07 3.00
C PRO A 299 7.85 17.48 4.43
N ALA A 300 8.08 18.29 5.46
CA ALA A 300 8.07 17.85 6.85
C ALA A 300 6.63 17.67 7.42
N ASP A 301 5.60 18.09 6.68
CA ASP A 301 4.18 17.87 6.99
C ASP A 301 3.51 17.00 5.91
N PRO A 302 3.75 15.68 5.89
CA PRO A 302 3.26 14.82 4.80
C PRO A 302 1.73 14.80 4.65
N VAL A 303 0.99 14.93 5.76
CA VAL A 303 -0.48 15.02 5.73
C VAL A 303 -0.92 16.34 5.07
N GLY A 304 -0.22 17.43 5.37
CA GLY A 304 -0.45 18.72 4.71
C GLY A 304 -0.13 18.69 3.22
N VAL A 305 0.95 18.04 2.82
CA VAL A 305 1.32 17.83 1.42
C VAL A 305 0.23 17.03 0.68
N LEU A 306 -0.22 15.92 1.24
CA LEU A 306 -1.31 15.10 0.67
C LEU A 306 -2.60 15.91 0.55
N ALA A 307 -2.93 16.71 1.56
CA ALA A 307 -4.11 17.57 1.54
C ALA A 307 -4.02 18.68 0.46
N ALA A 308 -2.87 19.27 0.28
CA ALA A 308 -2.66 20.37 -0.65
C ALA A 308 -2.68 19.93 -2.13
N VAL A 309 -1.90 18.90 -2.48
CA VAL A 309 -1.61 18.52 -3.87
C VAL A 309 -1.77 17.03 -4.18
N GLY A 310 -2.20 16.21 -3.21
CA GLY A 310 -2.36 14.77 -3.39
C GLY A 310 -3.70 14.35 -4.00
N GLY A 311 -3.91 13.04 -4.03
CA GLY A 311 -5.16 12.35 -4.35
C GLY A 311 -5.62 11.49 -3.18
N LEU A 312 -6.91 11.15 -3.15
CA LEU A 312 -7.46 10.26 -2.13
C LEU A 312 -6.83 8.88 -2.20
N GLU A 313 -6.60 8.37 -3.42
CA GLU A 313 -5.90 7.10 -3.65
C GLU A 313 -4.42 7.17 -3.26
N HIS A 314 -3.74 8.31 -3.46
CA HIS A 314 -2.36 8.49 -3.00
C HIS A 314 -2.25 8.41 -1.47
N ALA A 315 -3.16 9.08 -0.78
CA ALA A 315 -3.21 9.03 0.69
C ALA A 315 -3.57 7.61 1.17
N ALA A 316 -4.54 6.95 0.54
CA ALA A 316 -4.91 5.59 0.89
C ALA A 316 -3.78 4.60 0.59
N LEU A 317 -3.08 4.71 -0.54
CA LEU A 317 -1.89 3.91 -0.84
C LEU A 317 -0.78 4.14 0.19
N ALA A 318 -0.51 5.39 0.59
CA ALA A 318 0.47 5.68 1.64
C ALA A 318 0.10 4.99 2.97
N GLY A 319 -1.17 5.07 3.38
CA GLY A 319 -1.69 4.35 4.54
C GLY A 319 -1.60 2.83 4.40
N PHE A 320 -1.86 2.30 3.21
CA PHE A 320 -1.75 0.87 2.90
C PHE A 320 -0.32 0.34 3.08
N LEU A 321 0.68 1.13 2.63
CA LEU A 321 2.10 0.82 2.82
C LEU A 321 2.52 0.89 4.29
N LEU A 322 2.04 1.89 5.05
CA LEU A 322 2.24 1.96 6.50
C LEU A 322 1.64 0.75 7.21
N GLY A 323 0.42 0.34 6.82
CA GLY A 323 -0.24 -0.85 7.33
C GLY A 323 0.55 -2.13 7.03
N ALA A 324 1.09 -2.28 5.80
CA ALA A 324 1.95 -3.39 5.41
C ALA A 324 3.21 -3.47 6.30
N ALA A 325 3.89 -2.34 6.49
CA ALA A 325 5.10 -2.26 7.32
C ALA A 325 4.83 -2.60 8.78
N ALA A 326 3.75 -2.05 9.36
CA ALA A 326 3.34 -2.35 10.74
C ALA A 326 2.98 -3.83 10.94
N LEU A 327 2.44 -4.49 9.90
CA LEU A 327 2.10 -5.91 9.87
C LEU A 327 3.26 -6.82 9.46
N ARG A 328 4.41 -6.22 9.08
CA ARG A 328 5.62 -6.93 8.61
C ARG A 328 5.34 -7.83 7.39
N VAL A 329 4.54 -7.34 6.46
CA VAL A 329 4.18 -8.01 5.20
C VAL A 329 4.80 -7.23 4.04
N PRO A 330 5.43 -7.88 3.04
CA PRO A 330 6.00 -7.17 1.90
C PRO A 330 4.93 -6.50 1.05
N ALA A 331 5.25 -5.30 0.57
CA ALA A 331 4.43 -4.52 -0.35
C ALA A 331 5.17 -4.29 -1.67
N VAL A 332 4.61 -4.77 -2.79
CA VAL A 332 5.17 -4.59 -4.13
C VAL A 332 4.59 -3.33 -4.75
N LEU A 333 5.47 -2.38 -5.06
CA LEU A 333 5.11 -1.10 -5.66
C LEU A 333 4.96 -1.23 -7.17
N ASP A 334 3.89 -0.63 -7.70
CA ASP A 334 3.68 -0.48 -9.13
C ASP A 334 4.45 0.74 -9.70
N GLY A 335 3.79 1.62 -10.41
CA GLY A 335 4.39 2.72 -11.16
C GLY A 335 4.53 4.02 -10.37
N VAL A 336 4.39 5.14 -11.11
CA VAL A 336 4.63 6.50 -10.60
C VAL A 336 3.70 6.89 -9.46
N ILE A 337 2.44 6.43 -9.49
CA ILE A 337 1.43 6.74 -8.47
C ILE A 337 1.79 6.06 -7.15
N ALA A 338 2.11 4.77 -7.20
CA ALA A 338 2.58 4.01 -6.04
C ALA A 338 3.89 4.59 -5.48
N GLY A 339 4.82 5.01 -6.35
CA GLY A 339 6.06 5.69 -5.96
C GLY A 339 5.82 7.01 -5.23
N ALA A 340 4.89 7.84 -5.73
CA ALA A 340 4.48 9.09 -5.08
C ALA A 340 3.87 8.85 -3.68
N ALA A 341 3.00 7.84 -3.56
CA ALA A 341 2.41 7.44 -2.29
C ALA A 341 3.47 6.89 -1.31
N ALA A 342 4.44 6.11 -1.82
CA ALA A 342 5.54 5.57 -1.01
C ALA A 342 6.45 6.66 -0.44
N LEU A 343 6.68 7.76 -1.17
CA LEU A 343 7.40 8.92 -0.66
C LEU A 343 6.66 9.57 0.52
N ALA A 344 5.33 9.73 0.43
CA ALA A 344 4.52 10.23 1.54
C ALA A 344 4.55 9.27 2.74
N ALA A 345 4.45 7.96 2.51
CA ALA A 345 4.56 6.95 3.57
C ALA A 345 5.94 7.00 4.27
N ARG A 346 7.04 7.14 3.50
CA ARG A 346 8.39 7.30 4.05
C ARG A 346 8.54 8.58 4.86
N ALA A 347 7.93 9.68 4.44
CA ALA A 347 7.95 10.92 5.18
C ALA A 347 7.20 10.81 6.53
N LEU A 348 6.14 9.97 6.60
CA LEU A 348 5.41 9.65 7.83
C LEU A 348 6.18 8.68 8.74
N ALA A 349 6.78 7.64 8.15
CA ALA A 349 7.53 6.61 8.89
C ALA A 349 8.72 6.13 8.03
N PRO A 350 9.95 6.61 8.29
CA PRO A 350 11.12 6.30 7.46
C PRO A 350 11.38 4.81 7.27
N ASP A 351 11.14 3.99 8.28
CA ASP A 351 11.37 2.53 8.24
C ASP A 351 10.38 1.76 7.33
N VAL A 352 9.35 2.43 6.79
CA VAL A 352 8.42 1.81 5.83
C VAL A 352 9.16 1.24 4.61
N VAL A 353 10.29 1.85 4.21
CA VAL A 353 11.07 1.43 3.04
C VAL A 353 11.50 -0.04 3.10
N HIS A 354 11.65 -0.60 4.30
CA HIS A 354 12.08 -1.98 4.48
C HIS A 354 11.05 -3.03 4.09
N CYS A 355 9.76 -2.68 3.99
CA CYS A 355 8.72 -3.57 3.47
C CYS A 355 8.48 -3.36 1.97
N LEU A 356 9.05 -2.30 1.35
CA LEU A 356 8.78 -1.95 -0.04
C LEU A 356 9.68 -2.71 -1.00
N ILE A 357 9.08 -3.19 -2.09
CA ILE A 357 9.76 -3.85 -3.20
C ILE A 357 9.30 -3.15 -4.48
N ALA A 358 10.22 -2.52 -5.21
CA ALA A 358 9.87 -1.87 -6.48
C ALA A 358 9.64 -2.95 -7.55
N GLY A 359 8.38 -3.16 -7.96
CA GLY A 359 8.03 -4.18 -8.95
C GLY A 359 8.63 -3.90 -10.31
N HIS A 360 8.50 -2.67 -10.79
CA HIS A 360 9.05 -2.30 -12.09
C HIS A 360 9.48 -0.84 -12.16
N GLN A 361 10.30 -0.52 -13.17
CA GLN A 361 10.60 0.83 -13.59
C GLN A 361 9.54 1.29 -14.59
N SER A 362 8.68 2.23 -14.17
CA SER A 362 7.77 2.89 -15.13
C SER A 362 8.53 3.87 -16.01
N THR A 363 8.08 4.06 -17.26
CA THR A 363 8.64 5.07 -18.17
C THR A 363 8.23 6.50 -17.82
N GLU A 364 7.31 6.70 -16.90
CA GLU A 364 6.98 8.02 -16.36
C GLU A 364 8.21 8.59 -15.62
N PRO A 365 8.69 9.82 -15.96
CA PRO A 365 9.95 10.34 -15.44
C PRO A 365 9.96 10.45 -13.91
N GLY A 366 8.84 10.81 -13.29
CA GLY A 366 8.71 10.87 -11.83
C GLY A 366 8.96 9.54 -11.14
N ALA A 367 8.72 8.40 -11.79
CA ALA A 367 8.94 7.08 -11.19
C ALA A 367 10.43 6.87 -10.83
N ARG A 368 11.36 7.27 -11.71
CA ARG A 368 12.80 7.17 -11.43
C ARG A 368 13.20 8.05 -10.25
N HIS A 369 12.70 9.29 -10.20
CA HIS A 369 12.95 10.20 -9.07
C HIS A 369 12.45 9.62 -7.75
N ALA A 370 11.22 9.06 -7.74
CA ALA A 370 10.66 8.42 -6.56
C ALA A 370 11.49 7.21 -6.11
N LEU A 371 11.81 6.28 -7.00
CA LEU A 371 12.60 5.09 -6.65
C LEU A 371 14.01 5.44 -6.16
N THR A 372 14.66 6.42 -6.80
CA THR A 372 15.97 6.91 -6.36
C THR A 372 15.90 7.50 -4.95
N ALA A 373 14.91 8.36 -4.68
CA ALA A 373 14.72 8.94 -3.35
C ALA A 373 14.42 7.88 -2.30
N LEU A 374 13.64 6.84 -2.64
CA LEU A 374 13.33 5.72 -1.75
C LEU A 374 14.52 4.75 -1.56
N GLY A 375 15.56 4.83 -2.40
CA GLY A 375 16.68 3.89 -2.40
C GLY A 375 16.31 2.49 -2.91
N LEU A 376 15.28 2.39 -3.75
CA LEU A 376 14.75 1.12 -4.26
C LEU A 376 15.24 0.83 -5.68
N ARG A 377 15.63 -0.44 -5.89
CA ARG A 377 15.95 -0.97 -7.22
C ARG A 377 14.73 -1.67 -7.80
N PRO A 378 14.24 -1.31 -9.00
CA PRO A 378 13.16 -2.01 -9.66
C PRO A 378 13.58 -3.42 -10.10
N LEU A 379 12.65 -4.38 -9.98
CA LEU A 379 12.89 -5.76 -10.40
C LEU A 379 12.73 -5.95 -11.91
N LEU A 380 11.84 -5.19 -12.54
CA LEU A 380 11.57 -5.25 -13.98
C LEU A 380 11.75 -3.89 -14.63
N ASP A 381 12.23 -3.89 -15.87
CA ASP A 381 12.26 -2.75 -16.78
C ASP A 381 11.74 -3.22 -18.14
N LEU A 382 10.46 -2.95 -18.42
CA LEU A 382 9.71 -3.44 -19.57
C LEU A 382 8.98 -2.30 -20.31
N ASP A 383 9.42 -1.07 -20.14
CA ASP A 383 8.80 0.13 -20.73
C ASP A 383 7.31 0.31 -20.39
N LEU A 384 6.85 -0.23 -19.24
CA LEU A 384 5.46 -0.15 -18.84
C LEU A 384 5.12 1.25 -18.27
N ARG A 385 3.85 1.67 -18.51
CA ARG A 385 3.29 2.92 -17.96
C ARG A 385 1.76 2.85 -17.80
N LEU A 386 1.20 1.66 -17.56
CA LEU A 386 -0.24 1.48 -17.49
C LEU A 386 -0.81 1.90 -16.13
N GLY A 387 -0.17 1.54 -15.00
CA GLY A 387 -0.75 1.60 -13.67
C GLY A 387 -1.54 0.33 -13.34
N GLU A 388 -2.61 0.46 -12.58
CA GLU A 388 -3.52 -0.60 -12.14
C GLU A 388 -2.88 -1.64 -11.19
N GLY A 389 -1.57 -1.62 -10.97
CA GLY A 389 -0.79 -2.67 -10.30
C GLY A 389 -0.17 -3.67 -11.28
N SER A 390 -0.25 -3.41 -12.59
CA SER A 390 0.14 -4.35 -13.64
C SER A 390 1.63 -4.71 -13.62
N GLY A 391 2.51 -3.72 -13.44
CA GLY A 391 3.95 -3.96 -13.37
C GLY A 391 4.37 -4.64 -12.07
N ALA A 392 3.72 -4.29 -10.97
CA ALA A 392 3.97 -4.90 -9.67
C ALA A 392 3.58 -6.39 -9.65
N VAL A 393 2.41 -6.73 -10.19
CA VAL A 393 1.96 -8.12 -10.20
C VAL A 393 2.79 -9.00 -11.15
N LEU A 394 3.38 -8.43 -12.22
CA LEU A 394 4.35 -9.13 -13.04
C LEU A 394 5.64 -9.49 -12.30
N ALA A 395 6.06 -8.67 -11.32
CA ALA A 395 7.22 -8.93 -10.49
C ALA A 395 6.96 -9.94 -9.35
N LEU A 396 5.70 -10.23 -9.04
CA LEU A 396 5.32 -11.09 -7.92
C LEU A 396 5.99 -12.48 -7.95
N PRO A 397 6.07 -13.21 -9.08
CA PRO A 397 6.76 -14.49 -9.14
C PRO A 397 8.27 -14.40 -8.80
N ILE A 398 8.91 -13.25 -9.06
CA ILE A 398 10.31 -13.00 -8.71
C ILE A 398 10.44 -12.87 -7.19
N VAL A 399 9.54 -12.11 -6.56
CA VAL A 399 9.50 -11.94 -5.10
C VAL A 399 9.26 -13.29 -4.40
N GLN A 400 8.33 -14.08 -4.92
CA GLN A 400 8.04 -15.43 -4.41
C GLN A 400 9.25 -16.37 -4.59
N SER A 401 9.94 -16.29 -5.73
CA SER A 401 11.13 -17.09 -6.02
C SER A 401 12.27 -16.79 -5.06
N ALA A 402 12.48 -15.52 -4.67
CA ALA A 402 13.53 -15.16 -3.72
C ALA A 402 13.34 -15.87 -2.35
N ALA A 403 12.10 -15.86 -1.81
CA ALA A 403 11.78 -16.58 -0.58
C ALA A 403 11.90 -18.11 -0.76
N ARG A 404 11.43 -18.64 -1.89
CA ARG A 404 11.43 -20.08 -2.17
C ARG A 404 12.84 -20.63 -2.33
N VAL A 405 13.73 -19.90 -2.99
CA VAL A 405 15.15 -20.30 -3.11
C VAL A 405 15.79 -20.48 -1.73
N LEU A 406 15.59 -19.53 -0.82
CA LEU A 406 16.15 -19.60 0.51
C LEU A 406 15.56 -20.78 1.35
N ARG A 407 14.33 -21.18 1.06
CA ARG A 407 13.63 -22.26 1.77
C ARG A 407 13.90 -23.65 1.22
N ASP A 408 13.93 -23.79 -0.11
CA ASP A 408 13.79 -25.07 -0.77
C ASP A 408 15.11 -25.58 -1.38
N VAL A 409 16.11 -24.70 -1.60
CA VAL A 409 17.42 -25.11 -2.12
C VAL A 409 18.24 -25.75 -1.03
N ALA A 410 18.80 -26.93 -1.30
CA ALA A 410 19.66 -27.65 -0.37
C ALA A 410 20.99 -26.92 -0.13
N THR A 411 21.59 -27.07 1.04
CA THR A 411 22.95 -26.65 1.31
C THR A 411 23.95 -27.65 0.74
N PHE A 412 25.21 -27.27 0.53
CA PHE A 412 26.27 -28.19 0.10
C PHE A 412 26.35 -29.40 1.01
N ASP A 413 26.26 -29.17 2.35
CA ASP A 413 26.32 -30.26 3.34
C ASP A 413 25.11 -31.20 3.22
N SER A 414 23.88 -30.64 3.13
CA SER A 414 22.66 -31.48 3.09
C SER A 414 22.50 -32.26 1.79
N ALA A 415 23.04 -31.73 0.68
CA ALA A 415 23.02 -32.38 -0.64
C ALA A 415 24.20 -33.31 -0.89
N GLY A 416 25.22 -33.35 -0.02
CA GLY A 416 26.44 -34.11 -0.22
C GLY A 416 27.26 -33.63 -1.45
N VAL A 417 27.10 -32.38 -1.84
CA VAL A 417 27.84 -31.78 -2.96
C VAL A 417 29.11 -31.14 -2.41
N SER A 418 30.26 -31.44 -3.06
CA SER A 418 31.54 -30.85 -2.68
C SER A 418 31.51 -29.34 -2.94
N GLY A 419 31.84 -28.53 -1.92
CA GLY A 419 32.07 -27.11 -2.07
C GLY A 419 33.41 -26.77 -2.75
N GLU A 420 33.66 -25.46 -2.98
CA GLU A 420 34.96 -24.98 -3.44
C GLU A 420 36.07 -25.48 -2.49
N LYS A 421 37.14 -26.06 -3.08
CA LYS A 421 38.34 -26.35 -2.31
C LYS A 421 39.06 -25.03 -2.04
N GLY A 422 39.05 -24.59 -0.78
CA GLY A 422 39.85 -23.46 -0.31
C GLY A 422 41.34 -23.64 -0.53
#